data_3f4ead3497eeee19b54d04010532781c
#
_entry.id   3f4ead3497eeee19b54d04010532781c
#
_cell.length_a   1.000
_cell.length_b   1.000
_cell.length_c   1.000
_cell.angle_alpha   90.00
_cell.angle_beta   90.00
_cell.angle_gamma   90.00
#
_symmetry.space_group_name_H-M   'P 1'
#
loop_
_entity.id
_entity.type
_entity.pdbx_description
1 polymer ?
#
loop_
_entity_poly.entity_id
_entity_poly.type
_entity_poly.pdbx_seq_one_letter_code
_entity_poly.pdbx_strand_id
1 'polypeptide(L)'
;MRRRTTTLVTLVAAAVAAGIAVPALAATSSSGVPTAGPADTPGSGQSVIDWNRQLISILGAPNVQPGTVHPTRSFAMLQAAEYNAVVSITHASPPYRSAVPAPGDARPDAAADQAAHDVLVALYPSMRDGLDTQLNGELAGIPDGQAKQDGVGVGAAAARQLIALRSSDGSSAPPAAFVAGTGPGDYRPTPPKFPAPMYTGWGSVTPFLLDNAKQFGLPAPPPVSGAAYAAALNEVKSLGRDSSTTRTQDETVAGKFWSATPVWTTWNQVAQQLVADRHASLRQATDVFAALDLSLADTTIAMYDAKYQEHVWRPVTAIQLGATAGNPDIVGDPTWNPLTPTAADPSDPGAHSALSEAAATALTAFYGNHQPVAITATADPGVTRSFDGLAAAADEAGLSRIWAGQHTRIDHQAGQQLGGQVARLVLGDLHQPTTG
;
A
#
# COMPACT_ATOMS: atom_id res chain seq x y z
N MET A 1 45.68 -26.46 61.89
CA MET A 1 46.32 -26.28 60.57
C MET A 1 46.02 -27.48 59.69
N ARG A 2 45.08 -27.43 58.81
CA ARG A 2 44.97 -28.30 57.62
C ARG A 2 44.17 -27.54 56.57
N ARG A 3 44.85 -27.19 55.50
CA ARG A 3 44.27 -26.55 54.28
C ARG A 3 43.45 -27.60 53.55
N ARG A 4 42.21 -27.26 53.21
CA ARG A 4 41.41 -28.02 52.26
C ARG A 4 41.40 -27.30 50.89
N THR A 5 41.98 -27.99 49.95
CA THR A 5 41.99 -27.63 48.53
C THR A 5 40.65 -27.97 47.91
N THR A 6 39.97 -26.99 47.32
CA THR A 6 38.71 -27.20 46.57
C THR A 6 39.04 -27.31 45.09
N THR A 7 38.77 -28.48 44.53
CA THR A 7 38.97 -28.75 43.10
C THR A 7 37.71 -28.30 42.33
N LEU A 8 37.89 -27.40 41.41
CA LEU A 8 36.84 -26.95 40.49
C LEU A 8 36.75 -27.96 39.34
N VAL A 9 35.58 -28.62 39.18
CA VAL A 9 35.27 -29.47 38.02
C VAL A 9 34.52 -28.63 36.99
N THR A 10 35.15 -28.41 35.84
CA THR A 10 34.56 -27.74 34.69
C THR A 10 33.83 -28.78 33.83
N LEU A 11 32.55 -28.72 33.77
CA LEU A 11 31.73 -29.51 32.83
C LEU A 11 31.73 -28.79 31.46
N VAL A 12 32.29 -29.43 30.46
CA VAL A 12 32.18 -29.02 29.05
C VAL A 12 30.96 -29.70 28.50
N ALA A 13 29.92 -28.91 28.15
CA ALA A 13 28.77 -29.39 27.41
C ALA A 13 29.09 -29.30 25.91
N ALA A 14 29.21 -30.42 25.25
CA ALA A 14 29.31 -30.52 23.80
C ALA A 14 27.91 -30.41 23.18
N ALA A 15 27.62 -29.31 22.49
CA ALA A 15 26.44 -29.19 21.65
C ALA A 15 26.72 -29.79 20.28
N VAL A 16 26.02 -30.87 19.93
CA VAL A 16 26.00 -31.45 18.58
C VAL A 16 25.06 -30.63 17.73
N ALA A 17 25.61 -29.81 16.85
CA ALA A 17 24.83 -29.13 15.81
C ALA A 17 24.67 -30.09 14.60
N ALA A 18 23.48 -30.61 14.41
CA ALA A 18 23.11 -31.31 13.17
C ALA A 18 22.85 -30.25 12.07
N GLY A 19 23.84 -30.04 11.22
CA GLY A 19 23.72 -29.19 10.04
C GLY A 19 22.84 -29.84 8.97
N ILE A 20 21.66 -29.28 8.73
CA ILE A 20 20.88 -29.56 7.50
C ILE A 20 21.44 -28.63 6.41
N ALA A 21 22.17 -29.19 5.47
CA ALA A 21 22.65 -28.47 4.29
C ALA A 21 21.46 -28.19 3.36
N VAL A 22 21.03 -26.94 3.30
CA VAL A 22 20.15 -26.43 2.24
C VAL A 22 21.03 -26.10 1.04
N PRO A 23 20.78 -26.62 -0.17
CA PRO A 23 21.56 -26.23 -1.34
C PRO A 23 21.30 -24.76 -1.64
N ALA A 24 22.36 -23.95 -1.61
CA ALA A 24 22.33 -22.58 -2.08
C ALA A 24 22.08 -22.60 -3.60
N LEU A 25 20.88 -22.21 -4.02
CA LEU A 25 20.68 -21.76 -5.40
C LEU A 25 21.52 -20.49 -5.56
N ALA A 26 22.54 -20.57 -6.39
CA ALA A 26 23.29 -19.41 -6.83
C ALA A 26 22.36 -18.50 -7.62
N ALA A 27 21.85 -17.47 -6.95
CA ALA A 27 21.21 -16.34 -7.62
C ALA A 27 22.31 -15.58 -8.37
N THR A 28 22.35 -15.75 -9.69
CA THR A 28 23.10 -14.86 -10.56
C THR A 28 22.43 -13.49 -10.49
N SER A 29 22.92 -12.63 -9.64
CA SER A 29 22.56 -11.23 -9.58
C SER A 29 23.08 -10.54 -10.84
N SER A 30 22.30 -10.53 -11.91
CA SER A 30 22.45 -9.51 -12.94
C SER A 30 21.81 -8.23 -12.40
N SER A 31 22.59 -7.37 -11.76
CA SER A 31 22.24 -5.98 -11.51
C SER A 31 22.24 -5.23 -12.85
N GLY A 32 21.22 -5.49 -13.64
CA GLY A 32 20.87 -4.66 -14.79
C GLY A 32 20.08 -3.47 -14.27
N VAL A 33 20.78 -2.36 -13.96
CA VAL A 33 20.16 -1.04 -14.09
C VAL A 33 19.67 -0.99 -15.52
N PRO A 34 18.38 -0.70 -15.80
CA PRO A 34 17.93 -0.54 -17.19
C PRO A 34 18.78 0.56 -17.83
N THR A 35 19.68 0.16 -18.73
CA THR A 35 20.39 1.10 -19.59
C THR A 35 19.34 1.82 -20.41
N ALA A 36 19.48 3.15 -20.55
CA ALA A 36 18.65 4.02 -21.36
C ALA A 36 18.19 3.29 -22.63
N GLY A 37 16.89 3.01 -22.69
CA GLY A 37 16.23 2.49 -23.87
C GLY A 37 16.11 3.58 -24.95
N PRO A 38 15.58 3.26 -26.14
CA PRO A 38 15.59 4.15 -27.30
C PRO A 38 14.92 5.49 -26.99
N ALA A 39 15.55 6.52 -27.51
CA ALA A 39 15.22 7.96 -27.51
C ALA A 39 14.12 8.44 -26.56
N ASP A 40 14.52 9.33 -25.65
CA ASP A 40 13.67 9.99 -24.66
C ASP A 40 12.27 10.32 -25.19
N THR A 41 11.27 9.70 -24.56
CA THR A 41 9.87 10.05 -24.78
C THR A 41 9.67 11.53 -24.47
N PRO A 42 9.11 12.33 -25.38
CA PRO A 42 8.82 13.72 -25.11
C PRO A 42 8.00 13.90 -23.84
N GLY A 43 8.40 14.85 -23.00
CA GLY A 43 7.76 15.14 -21.72
C GLY A 43 8.61 14.73 -20.51
N SER A 44 8.43 15.45 -19.42
CA SER A 44 9.05 15.16 -18.15
C SER A 44 8.07 14.38 -17.27
N GLY A 45 8.59 13.64 -16.29
CA GLY A 45 7.75 13.00 -15.27
C GLY A 45 7.02 13.99 -14.36
N GLN A 46 7.25 15.30 -14.51
CA GLN A 46 6.66 16.33 -13.67
C GLN A 46 5.12 16.39 -13.82
N SER A 47 4.61 16.27 -15.04
CA SER A 47 3.16 16.31 -15.30
C SER A 47 2.44 15.16 -14.55
N VAL A 48 3.01 13.93 -14.56
CA VAL A 48 2.47 12.79 -13.80
C VAL A 48 2.44 13.08 -12.30
N ILE A 49 3.52 13.72 -11.78
CA ILE A 49 3.56 14.16 -10.38
C ILE A 49 2.45 15.17 -10.10
N ASP A 50 2.22 16.12 -10.99
CA ASP A 50 1.25 17.20 -10.78
C ASP A 50 -0.19 16.67 -10.82
N TRP A 51 -0.52 15.73 -11.70
CA TRP A 51 -1.80 15.03 -11.69
C TRP A 51 -1.99 14.16 -10.45
N ASN A 52 -0.94 13.49 -9.99
CA ASN A 52 -0.98 12.72 -8.74
C ASN A 52 -1.20 13.61 -7.51
N ARG A 53 -0.55 14.79 -7.44
CA ARG A 53 -0.78 15.81 -6.42
C ARG A 53 -2.20 16.35 -6.47
N GLN A 54 -2.72 16.59 -7.66
CA GLN A 54 -4.10 17.04 -7.84
C GLN A 54 -5.09 16.02 -7.26
N LEU A 55 -4.89 14.73 -7.51
CA LEU A 55 -5.72 13.69 -6.91
C LEU A 55 -5.63 13.69 -5.39
N ILE A 56 -4.42 13.81 -4.80
CA ILE A 56 -4.25 13.93 -3.35
C ILE A 56 -5.04 15.13 -2.80
N SER A 57 -4.99 16.27 -3.49
CA SER A 57 -5.74 17.47 -3.12
C SER A 57 -7.26 17.24 -3.16
N ILE A 58 -7.75 16.60 -4.21
CA ILE A 58 -9.17 16.23 -4.36
C ILE A 58 -9.63 15.31 -3.22
N LEU A 59 -8.83 14.29 -2.90
CA LEU A 59 -9.14 13.32 -1.84
C LEU A 59 -9.12 13.96 -0.44
N GLY A 60 -8.36 15.05 -0.26
CA GLY A 60 -8.34 15.86 0.96
C GLY A 60 -9.54 16.81 1.10
N ALA A 61 -10.28 17.06 0.02
CA ALA A 61 -11.43 17.96 0.03
C ALA A 61 -12.65 17.30 0.70
N PRO A 62 -13.35 18.01 1.61
CA PRO A 62 -14.49 17.43 2.33
C PRO A 62 -15.60 16.97 1.38
N ASN A 63 -16.14 15.78 1.61
CA ASN A 63 -17.30 15.21 0.90
C ASN A 63 -17.12 15.01 -0.62
N VAL A 64 -15.90 15.02 -1.14
CA VAL A 64 -15.62 14.76 -2.55
C VAL A 64 -15.46 13.26 -2.81
N GLN A 65 -14.68 12.57 -1.98
CA GLN A 65 -14.52 11.11 -2.07
C GLN A 65 -15.69 10.41 -1.38
N PRO A 66 -16.44 9.52 -2.07
CA PRO A 66 -17.45 8.70 -1.42
C PRO A 66 -16.82 7.80 -0.35
N GLY A 67 -17.35 7.82 0.87
CA GLY A 67 -16.80 7.05 1.99
C GLY A 67 -16.86 5.52 1.83
N THR A 68 -17.59 5.04 0.83
CA THR A 68 -17.71 3.61 0.48
C THR A 68 -16.70 3.17 -0.57
N VAL A 69 -16.04 4.11 -1.26
CA VAL A 69 -15.04 3.85 -2.31
C VAL A 69 -13.65 4.07 -1.75
N HIS A 70 -12.82 3.04 -1.75
CA HIS A 70 -11.46 3.16 -1.24
C HIS A 70 -10.59 4.01 -2.18
N PRO A 71 -9.83 5.00 -1.67
CA PRO A 71 -9.06 5.95 -2.49
C PRO A 71 -8.02 5.31 -3.42
N THR A 72 -7.45 4.17 -3.06
CA THR A 72 -6.47 3.47 -3.91
C THR A 72 -7.01 3.13 -5.30
N ARG A 73 -8.33 2.92 -5.45
CA ARG A 73 -8.96 2.73 -6.76
C ARG A 73 -8.80 3.97 -7.65
N SER A 74 -8.95 5.16 -7.09
CA SER A 74 -8.84 6.40 -7.85
C SER A 74 -7.42 6.65 -8.33
N PHE A 75 -6.41 6.35 -7.48
CA PHE A 75 -5.01 6.37 -7.89
C PHE A 75 -4.74 5.36 -9.00
N ALA A 76 -5.16 4.11 -8.84
CA ALA A 76 -4.97 3.10 -9.88
C ALA A 76 -5.65 3.44 -11.20
N MET A 77 -6.84 4.04 -11.18
CA MET A 77 -7.51 4.50 -12.40
C MET A 77 -6.75 5.65 -13.09
N LEU A 78 -6.28 6.63 -12.32
CA LEU A 78 -5.47 7.72 -12.85
C LEU A 78 -4.21 7.18 -13.52
N GLN A 79 -3.43 6.40 -12.78
CA GLN A 79 -2.11 5.96 -13.24
C GLN A 79 -2.17 4.91 -14.35
N ALA A 80 -3.18 4.03 -14.35
CA ALA A 80 -3.39 3.09 -15.46
C ALA A 80 -3.79 3.79 -16.75
N ALA A 81 -4.53 4.92 -16.69
CA ALA A 81 -4.90 5.67 -17.87
C ALA A 81 -3.70 6.42 -18.48
N GLU A 82 -2.90 7.10 -17.66
CA GLU A 82 -1.67 7.77 -18.09
C GLU A 82 -0.68 6.75 -18.69
N TYR A 83 -0.47 5.64 -17.99
CA TYR A 83 0.38 4.55 -18.48
C TYR A 83 -0.10 4.02 -19.83
N ASN A 84 -1.39 3.67 -19.96
CA ASN A 84 -1.94 3.18 -21.23
C ASN A 84 -1.84 4.19 -22.37
N ALA A 85 -2.06 5.46 -22.10
CA ALA A 85 -1.92 6.51 -23.10
C ALA A 85 -0.48 6.59 -23.65
N VAL A 86 0.52 6.55 -22.75
CA VAL A 86 1.94 6.60 -23.11
C VAL A 86 2.38 5.34 -23.84
N VAL A 87 2.07 4.14 -23.31
CA VAL A 87 2.53 2.88 -23.94
C VAL A 87 1.83 2.59 -25.27
N SER A 88 0.60 3.11 -25.48
CA SER A 88 -0.08 2.98 -26.77
C SER A 88 0.63 3.72 -27.92
N ILE A 89 1.37 4.78 -27.60
CA ILE A 89 2.17 5.54 -28.57
C ILE A 89 3.59 4.99 -28.67
N THR A 90 4.21 4.71 -27.50
CA THR A 90 5.65 4.38 -27.44
C THR A 90 5.94 2.90 -27.69
N HIS A 91 4.97 2.02 -27.45
CA HIS A 91 5.12 0.57 -27.52
C HIS A 91 6.29 0.03 -26.66
N ALA A 92 6.70 0.77 -25.63
CA ALA A 92 7.89 0.46 -24.84
C ALA A 92 7.65 -0.61 -23.75
N SER A 93 6.39 -0.88 -23.42
CA SER A 93 5.95 -1.85 -22.41
C SER A 93 4.58 -2.42 -22.80
N PRO A 94 4.16 -3.56 -22.22
CA PRO A 94 2.80 -4.09 -22.41
C PRO A 94 1.76 -3.09 -21.87
N PRO A 95 0.64 -2.89 -22.56
CA PRO A 95 -0.43 -2.06 -22.04
C PRO A 95 -1.15 -2.74 -20.87
N TYR A 96 -1.65 -1.96 -19.94
CA TYR A 96 -2.60 -2.47 -18.96
C TYR A 96 -3.89 -2.90 -19.69
N ARG A 97 -4.14 -4.23 -19.71
CA ARG A 97 -5.26 -4.90 -20.42
C ARG A 97 -5.20 -4.77 -21.94
N SER A 98 -5.24 -3.57 -22.51
CA SER A 98 -5.17 -3.37 -23.97
C SER A 98 -4.73 -1.95 -24.34
N ALA A 99 -3.96 -1.84 -25.44
CA ALA A 99 -3.61 -0.55 -26.03
C ALA A 99 -4.79 0.06 -26.79
N VAL A 100 -4.74 1.37 -27.00
CA VAL A 100 -5.61 2.07 -27.93
C VAL A 100 -4.85 2.36 -29.23
N PRO A 101 -5.52 2.45 -30.39
CA PRO A 101 -4.86 2.85 -31.64
C PRO A 101 -4.25 4.24 -31.50
N ALA A 102 -2.98 4.39 -31.91
CA ALA A 102 -2.25 5.64 -31.82
C ALA A 102 -1.51 5.93 -33.14
N PRO A 103 -1.57 7.17 -33.68
CA PRO A 103 -0.66 7.62 -34.71
C PRO A 103 0.79 7.60 -34.21
N GLY A 104 1.73 7.24 -35.09
CA GLY A 104 3.14 7.04 -34.69
C GLY A 104 3.90 8.33 -34.31
N ASP A 105 3.35 9.48 -34.62
CA ASP A 105 3.91 10.81 -34.29
C ASP A 105 3.09 11.53 -33.16
N ALA A 106 2.08 10.88 -32.62
CA ALA A 106 1.29 11.43 -31.52
C ALA A 106 2.17 11.78 -30.30
N ARG A 107 1.84 12.89 -29.64
CA ARG A 107 2.59 13.38 -28.46
C ARG A 107 2.20 12.59 -27.22
N PRO A 108 3.12 11.82 -26.60
CA PRO A 108 2.83 11.03 -25.41
C PRO A 108 2.50 11.88 -24.17
N ASP A 109 3.10 13.07 -24.05
CA ASP A 109 2.83 14.01 -22.98
C ASP A 109 1.37 14.55 -23.05
N ALA A 110 0.93 15.00 -24.22
CA ALA A 110 -0.46 15.41 -24.42
C ALA A 110 -1.45 14.26 -24.16
N ALA A 111 -1.04 13.02 -24.46
CA ALA A 111 -1.88 11.84 -24.21
C ALA A 111 -1.98 11.52 -22.72
N ALA A 112 -0.90 11.60 -21.96
CA ALA A 112 -0.90 11.39 -20.51
C ALA A 112 -1.78 12.44 -19.82
N ASP A 113 -1.58 13.74 -20.12
CA ASP A 113 -2.33 14.83 -19.52
C ASP A 113 -3.83 14.72 -19.80
N GLN A 114 -4.21 14.42 -21.04
CA GLN A 114 -5.62 14.24 -21.39
C GLN A 114 -6.24 13.00 -20.70
N ALA A 115 -5.49 11.91 -20.61
CA ALA A 115 -5.97 10.71 -19.93
C ALA A 115 -6.21 10.94 -18.43
N ALA A 116 -5.27 11.61 -17.76
CA ALA A 116 -5.39 12.01 -16.36
C ALA A 116 -6.62 12.88 -16.12
N HIS A 117 -6.77 13.94 -16.91
CA HIS A 117 -7.91 14.86 -16.85
C HIS A 117 -9.23 14.11 -16.97
N ASP A 118 -9.42 13.32 -18.03
CA ASP A 118 -10.71 12.68 -18.33
C ASP A 118 -11.09 11.66 -17.26
N VAL A 119 -10.13 10.91 -16.70
CA VAL A 119 -10.36 10.01 -15.57
C VAL A 119 -10.77 10.78 -14.33
N LEU A 120 -10.05 11.85 -13.97
CA LEU A 120 -10.39 12.63 -12.77
C LEU A 120 -11.71 13.34 -12.89
N VAL A 121 -12.06 13.88 -14.07
CA VAL A 121 -13.38 14.48 -14.32
C VAL A 121 -14.50 13.44 -14.21
N ALA A 122 -14.28 12.22 -14.70
CA ALA A 122 -15.26 11.14 -14.57
C ALA A 122 -15.46 10.69 -13.11
N LEU A 123 -14.38 10.65 -12.32
CA LEU A 123 -14.47 10.27 -10.90
C LEU A 123 -14.99 11.41 -10.01
N TYR A 124 -14.64 12.65 -10.34
CA TYR A 124 -14.91 13.85 -9.52
C TYR A 124 -15.48 14.99 -10.36
N PRO A 125 -16.71 14.86 -10.89
CA PRO A 125 -17.28 15.86 -11.81
C PRO A 125 -17.43 17.26 -11.22
N SER A 126 -17.52 17.38 -9.89
CA SER A 126 -17.55 18.68 -9.19
C SER A 126 -16.23 19.44 -9.22
N MET A 127 -15.12 18.78 -9.58
CA MET A 127 -13.79 19.37 -9.68
C MET A 127 -13.40 19.77 -11.11
N ARG A 128 -14.32 19.65 -12.08
CA ARG A 128 -14.07 19.86 -13.51
C ARG A 128 -13.36 21.18 -13.81
N ASP A 129 -13.83 22.31 -13.33
CA ASP A 129 -13.27 23.63 -13.68
C ASP A 129 -11.77 23.76 -13.29
N GLY A 130 -11.39 23.19 -12.13
CA GLY A 130 -10.01 23.14 -11.71
C GLY A 130 -9.18 22.19 -12.56
N LEU A 131 -9.74 21.03 -12.92
CA LEU A 131 -9.09 20.05 -13.78
C LEU A 131 -8.93 20.56 -15.22
N ASP A 132 -9.93 21.23 -15.78
CA ASP A 132 -9.87 21.89 -17.08
C ASP A 132 -8.74 22.96 -17.10
N THR A 133 -8.63 23.72 -16.01
CA THR A 133 -7.57 24.74 -15.87
C THR A 133 -6.17 24.09 -15.85
N GLN A 134 -5.99 23.01 -15.12
CA GLN A 134 -4.73 22.28 -15.09
C GLN A 134 -4.39 21.71 -16.47
N LEU A 135 -5.31 21.01 -17.13
CA LEU A 135 -5.10 20.45 -18.46
C LEU A 135 -4.68 21.52 -19.46
N ASN A 136 -5.37 22.67 -19.47
CA ASN A 136 -5.02 23.78 -20.36
C ASN A 136 -3.61 24.31 -20.09
N GLY A 137 -3.17 24.34 -18.82
CA GLY A 137 -1.80 24.72 -18.44
C GLY A 137 -0.75 23.74 -18.96
N GLU A 138 -0.96 22.44 -18.77
CA GLU A 138 -0.04 21.39 -19.25
C GLU A 138 0.03 21.41 -20.78
N LEU A 139 -1.10 21.42 -21.46
CA LEU A 139 -1.14 21.45 -22.93
C LEU A 139 -0.55 22.72 -23.53
N ALA A 140 -0.58 23.86 -22.85
CA ALA A 140 0.03 25.09 -23.33
C ALA A 140 1.56 24.99 -23.46
N GLY A 141 2.21 24.13 -22.68
CA GLY A 141 3.64 23.82 -22.75
C GLY A 141 4.04 22.95 -23.95
N ILE A 142 3.07 22.32 -24.64
CA ILE A 142 3.31 21.42 -25.77
C ILE A 142 3.11 22.18 -27.08
N PRO A 143 4.07 22.12 -28.03
CA PRO A 143 3.92 22.79 -29.32
C PRO A 143 2.64 22.43 -30.09
N ASP A 144 1.94 23.42 -30.60
CA ASP A 144 0.71 23.20 -31.37
C ASP A 144 0.99 22.44 -32.67
N GLY A 145 0.04 21.61 -33.09
CA GLY A 145 0.14 20.83 -34.32
C GLY A 145 -0.65 19.53 -34.28
N GLN A 146 -0.59 18.76 -35.35
CA GLN A 146 -1.32 17.50 -35.49
C GLN A 146 -0.88 16.49 -34.42
N ALA A 147 0.42 16.36 -34.18
CA ALA A 147 0.95 15.43 -33.15
C ALA A 147 0.36 15.65 -31.74
N LYS A 148 0.18 16.93 -31.34
CA LYS A 148 -0.48 17.28 -30.07
C LYS A 148 -1.95 16.87 -30.09
N GLN A 149 -2.68 17.16 -31.18
CA GLN A 149 -4.08 16.78 -31.33
C GLN A 149 -4.27 15.26 -31.31
N ASP A 150 -3.38 14.54 -31.97
CA ASP A 150 -3.36 13.09 -31.99
C ASP A 150 -3.08 12.54 -30.58
N GLY A 151 -2.14 13.13 -29.85
CA GLY A 151 -1.88 12.78 -28.43
C GLY A 151 -3.12 12.97 -27.55
N VAL A 152 -3.78 14.12 -27.62
CA VAL A 152 -5.04 14.37 -26.93
C VAL A 152 -6.10 13.31 -27.31
N GLY A 153 -6.20 12.95 -28.60
CA GLY A 153 -7.09 11.89 -29.07
C GLY A 153 -6.83 10.53 -28.45
N VAL A 154 -5.53 10.15 -28.36
CA VAL A 154 -5.09 8.89 -27.73
C VAL A 154 -5.40 8.90 -26.23
N GLY A 155 -5.07 9.97 -25.52
CA GLY A 155 -5.36 10.11 -24.09
C GLY A 155 -6.84 9.99 -23.76
N ALA A 156 -7.68 10.70 -24.52
CA ALA A 156 -9.14 10.60 -24.37
C ALA A 156 -9.67 9.19 -24.69
N ALA A 157 -9.05 8.46 -25.62
CA ALA A 157 -9.42 7.08 -25.92
C ALA A 157 -9.02 6.12 -24.79
N ALA A 158 -7.81 6.27 -24.24
CA ALA A 158 -7.32 5.46 -23.12
C ALA A 158 -8.19 5.66 -21.86
N ALA A 159 -8.52 6.91 -21.52
CA ALA A 159 -9.41 7.23 -20.42
C ALA A 159 -10.79 6.60 -20.60
N ARG A 160 -11.42 6.78 -21.77
CA ARG A 160 -12.75 6.21 -22.07
C ARG A 160 -12.75 4.68 -21.94
N GLN A 161 -11.71 4.00 -22.47
CA GLN A 161 -11.58 2.54 -22.38
C GLN A 161 -11.49 2.08 -20.93
N LEU A 162 -10.65 2.74 -20.11
CA LEU A 162 -10.48 2.40 -18.71
C LEU A 162 -11.74 2.68 -17.89
N ILE A 163 -12.38 3.83 -18.08
CA ILE A 163 -13.64 4.18 -17.41
C ILE A 163 -14.73 3.13 -17.75
N ALA A 164 -14.84 2.74 -19.01
CA ALA A 164 -15.77 1.70 -19.43
C ALA A 164 -15.47 0.35 -18.79
N LEU A 165 -14.19 -0.07 -18.77
CA LEU A 165 -13.74 -1.29 -18.12
C LEU A 165 -14.07 -1.34 -16.63
N ARG A 166 -13.99 -0.20 -15.94
CA ARG A 166 -14.19 -0.09 -14.50
C ARG A 166 -15.59 0.37 -14.08
N SER A 167 -16.49 0.61 -15.04
CA SER A 167 -17.84 1.14 -14.76
C SER A 167 -18.73 0.18 -13.98
N SER A 168 -18.47 -1.13 -14.06
CA SER A 168 -19.20 -2.20 -13.36
C SER A 168 -18.31 -3.09 -12.52
N ASP A 169 -17.23 -2.55 -11.96
CA ASP A 169 -16.25 -3.28 -11.16
C ASP A 169 -16.71 -3.61 -9.73
N GLY A 170 -17.90 -3.21 -9.34
CA GLY A 170 -18.47 -3.43 -8.01
C GLY A 170 -18.18 -2.32 -6.99
N SER A 171 -17.30 -1.35 -7.31
CA SER A 171 -16.91 -0.28 -6.38
C SER A 171 -18.06 0.67 -5.99
N SER A 172 -19.10 0.78 -6.80
CA SER A 172 -20.31 1.57 -6.53
C SER A 172 -21.42 0.78 -5.83
N ALA A 173 -21.21 -0.51 -5.57
CA ALA A 173 -22.20 -1.33 -4.87
C ALA A 173 -22.43 -0.81 -3.44
N PRO A 174 -23.64 -0.92 -2.91
CA PRO A 174 -23.90 -0.61 -1.51
C PRO A 174 -22.98 -1.45 -0.59
N PRO A 175 -22.54 -0.91 0.57
CA PRO A 175 -21.78 -1.69 1.53
C PRO A 175 -22.51 -2.99 1.89
N ALA A 176 -21.77 -4.10 1.92
CA ALA A 176 -22.34 -5.38 2.37
C ALA A 176 -22.79 -5.28 3.82
N ALA A 177 -23.90 -5.93 4.16
CA ALA A 177 -24.35 -5.99 5.53
C ALA A 177 -23.30 -6.71 6.40
N PHE A 178 -23.00 -6.13 7.54
CA PHE A 178 -22.08 -6.71 8.51
C PHE A 178 -22.82 -7.05 9.82
N VAL A 179 -22.65 -8.27 10.27
CA VAL A 179 -23.15 -8.73 11.56
C VAL A 179 -21.97 -8.93 12.49
N ALA A 180 -21.91 -8.13 13.56
CA ALA A 180 -20.84 -8.24 14.55
C ALA A 180 -20.88 -9.60 15.28
N GLY A 181 -19.72 -10.23 15.40
CA GLY A 181 -19.61 -11.43 16.19
C GLY A 181 -19.66 -11.15 17.70
N THR A 182 -19.94 -12.18 18.49
CA THR A 182 -20.05 -12.08 19.95
C THR A 182 -19.05 -12.95 20.69
N GLY A 183 -18.44 -13.91 19.99
CA GLY A 183 -17.44 -14.82 20.54
C GLY A 183 -16.07 -14.19 20.77
N PRO A 184 -15.19 -14.84 21.52
CA PRO A 184 -13.77 -14.50 21.57
C PRO A 184 -13.15 -14.63 20.17
N GLY A 185 -12.40 -13.61 19.75
CA GLY A 185 -11.82 -13.56 18.41
C GLY A 185 -12.64 -12.77 17.38
N ASP A 186 -13.96 -12.70 17.57
CA ASP A 186 -14.85 -12.06 16.61
C ASP A 186 -14.76 -10.54 16.62
N TYR A 187 -14.62 -9.96 15.43
CA TYR A 187 -14.65 -8.51 15.25
C TYR A 187 -16.02 -7.91 15.59
N ARG A 188 -15.96 -6.79 16.27
CA ARG A 188 -17.09 -5.90 16.56
C ARG A 188 -16.64 -4.44 16.56
N PRO A 189 -17.54 -3.47 16.36
CA PRO A 189 -17.22 -2.05 16.50
C PRO A 189 -16.49 -1.75 17.81
N THR A 190 -15.51 -0.85 17.76
CA THR A 190 -14.57 -0.59 18.85
C THR A 190 -14.89 0.70 19.60
N PRO A 191 -14.63 0.75 20.92
CA PRO A 191 -14.81 1.96 21.70
C PRO A 191 -13.89 3.08 21.25
N PRO A 192 -14.17 4.36 21.59
CA PRO A 192 -15.33 4.79 22.37
C PRO A 192 -16.58 5.07 21.52
N LYS A 193 -16.47 5.19 20.20
CA LYS A 193 -17.57 5.64 19.32
C LYS A 193 -18.36 4.51 18.69
N PHE A 194 -17.85 3.30 18.70
CA PHE A 194 -18.45 2.11 18.07
C PHE A 194 -18.90 2.37 16.62
N PRO A 195 -18.01 2.90 15.76
CA PRO A 195 -18.37 3.25 14.39
C PRO A 195 -18.78 2.01 13.61
N ALA A 196 -19.67 2.19 12.64
CA ALA A 196 -20.03 1.12 11.71
C ALA A 196 -18.78 0.67 10.92
N PRO A 197 -18.65 -0.64 10.62
CA PRO A 197 -17.54 -1.15 9.82
C PRO A 197 -17.48 -0.52 8.44
N MET A 198 -16.27 -0.19 7.99
CA MET A 198 -16.00 0.42 6.70
C MET A 198 -15.60 -0.64 5.66
N TYR A 199 -15.88 -0.36 4.39
CA TYR A 199 -15.44 -1.17 3.24
C TYR A 199 -15.87 -2.65 3.29
N THR A 200 -17.03 -2.94 3.88
CA THR A 200 -17.54 -4.31 4.07
C THR A 200 -17.75 -5.10 2.77
N GLY A 201 -17.94 -4.42 1.64
CA GLY A 201 -18.06 -5.04 0.30
C GLY A 201 -16.81 -4.90 -0.57
N TRP A 202 -15.71 -4.29 -0.07
CA TRP A 202 -14.58 -3.93 -0.92
C TRP A 202 -13.83 -5.13 -1.49
N GLY A 203 -13.80 -6.25 -0.79
CA GLY A 203 -13.24 -7.51 -1.29
C GLY A 203 -13.97 -8.11 -2.50
N SER A 204 -15.18 -7.62 -2.81
CA SER A 204 -15.95 -8.03 -3.99
C SER A 204 -15.71 -7.12 -5.21
N VAL A 205 -14.91 -6.07 -5.09
CA VAL A 205 -14.52 -5.23 -6.23
C VAL A 205 -13.62 -6.03 -7.15
N THR A 206 -13.87 -5.96 -8.45
CA THR A 206 -13.02 -6.62 -9.46
C THR A 206 -11.60 -6.06 -9.37
N PRO A 207 -10.58 -6.89 -9.14
CA PRO A 207 -9.20 -6.41 -9.09
C PRO A 207 -8.72 -5.83 -10.42
N PHE A 208 -7.62 -5.12 -10.39
CA PHE A 208 -6.99 -4.56 -11.59
C PHE A 208 -6.18 -5.60 -12.35
N LEU A 209 -5.32 -6.34 -11.67
CA LEU A 209 -4.43 -7.36 -12.26
C LEU A 209 -4.59 -8.73 -11.62
N LEU A 210 -4.97 -8.84 -10.35
CA LEU A 210 -5.29 -10.14 -9.75
C LEU A 210 -6.47 -10.80 -10.48
N ASP A 211 -6.47 -12.11 -10.57
CA ASP A 211 -7.60 -12.87 -11.08
C ASP A 211 -8.83 -12.75 -10.17
N ASN A 212 -8.61 -12.70 -8.87
CA ASN A 212 -9.63 -12.48 -7.84
C ASN A 212 -8.97 -12.07 -6.50
N ALA A 213 -9.76 -11.55 -5.57
CA ALA A 213 -9.29 -11.10 -4.26
C ALA A 213 -8.61 -12.18 -3.41
N LYS A 214 -8.89 -13.47 -3.67
CA LYS A 214 -8.38 -14.63 -2.90
C LYS A 214 -7.18 -15.30 -3.54
N GLN A 215 -6.63 -14.72 -4.60
CA GLN A 215 -5.53 -15.34 -5.37
C GLN A 215 -4.32 -15.68 -4.49
N PHE A 216 -4.02 -14.84 -3.51
CA PHE A 216 -2.99 -15.08 -2.52
C PHE A 216 -3.65 -15.42 -1.18
N GLY A 217 -3.93 -16.71 -0.96
CA GLY A 217 -4.48 -17.18 0.31
C GLY A 217 -3.52 -16.90 1.47
N LEU A 218 -3.97 -16.15 2.46
CA LEU A 218 -3.24 -16.01 3.71
C LEU A 218 -3.50 -17.20 4.62
N PRO A 219 -2.51 -17.64 5.42
CA PRO A 219 -2.78 -18.58 6.50
C PRO A 219 -3.81 -17.99 7.46
N ALA A 220 -4.76 -18.81 7.91
CA ALA A 220 -5.68 -18.40 8.96
C ALA A 220 -4.89 -17.93 10.20
N PRO A 221 -5.32 -16.87 10.89
CA PRO A 221 -4.67 -16.42 12.11
C PRO A 221 -4.70 -17.50 13.19
N PRO A 222 -3.67 -17.56 14.06
CA PRO A 222 -3.65 -18.51 15.17
C PRO A 222 -4.90 -18.38 16.05
N PRO A 223 -5.41 -19.49 16.60
CA PRO A 223 -6.58 -19.44 17.47
C PRO A 223 -6.29 -18.59 18.72
N VAL A 224 -7.28 -17.85 19.20
CA VAL A 224 -7.15 -16.96 20.37
C VAL A 224 -6.73 -17.72 21.66
N SER A 225 -7.02 -19.03 21.73
CA SER A 225 -6.57 -19.90 22.82
C SER A 225 -5.10 -20.34 22.71
N GLY A 226 -4.40 -20.01 21.62
CA GLY A 226 -3.02 -20.43 21.37
C GLY A 226 -1.98 -19.50 21.98
N ALA A 227 -0.79 -20.05 22.31
CA ALA A 227 0.31 -19.29 22.89
C ALA A 227 0.85 -18.20 21.94
N ALA A 228 0.86 -18.45 20.61
CA ALA A 228 1.30 -17.48 19.63
C ALA A 228 0.40 -16.22 19.63
N TYR A 229 -0.91 -16.40 19.72
CA TYR A 229 -1.85 -15.29 19.83
C TYR A 229 -1.65 -14.51 21.13
N ALA A 230 -1.50 -15.24 22.28
CA ALA A 230 -1.26 -14.61 23.58
C ALA A 230 0.02 -13.76 23.56
N ALA A 231 1.11 -14.28 23.00
CA ALA A 231 2.37 -13.54 22.90
C ALA A 231 2.21 -12.24 22.08
N ALA A 232 1.58 -12.32 20.91
CA ALA A 232 1.33 -11.16 20.05
C ALA A 232 0.39 -10.12 20.71
N LEU A 233 -0.65 -10.58 21.39
CA LEU A 233 -1.57 -9.69 22.10
C LEU A 233 -0.91 -9.00 23.31
N ASN A 234 -0.10 -9.73 24.08
CA ASN A 234 0.63 -9.17 25.23
C ASN A 234 1.69 -8.15 24.81
N GLU A 235 2.32 -8.32 23.62
CA GLU A 235 3.19 -7.31 23.03
C GLU A 235 2.42 -6.01 22.81
N VAL A 236 1.28 -6.05 22.12
CA VAL A 236 0.45 -4.86 21.89
C VAL A 236 -0.09 -4.28 23.19
N LYS A 237 -0.49 -5.12 24.14
CA LYS A 237 -0.98 -4.67 25.46
C LYS A 237 0.07 -3.83 26.17
N SER A 238 1.34 -4.22 26.08
CA SER A 238 2.47 -3.52 26.69
C SER A 238 2.84 -2.24 25.93
N LEU A 239 3.09 -2.36 24.62
CA LEU A 239 3.59 -1.27 23.79
C LEU A 239 2.51 -0.30 23.33
N GLY A 240 1.33 -0.82 22.98
CA GLY A 240 0.28 -0.07 22.30
C GLY A 240 -0.59 0.82 23.18
N ARG A 241 -0.49 0.69 24.51
CA ARG A 241 -1.29 1.47 25.47
C ARG A 241 -1.00 2.98 25.34
N ASP A 242 -2.02 3.82 25.50
CA ASP A 242 -1.89 5.28 25.54
C ASP A 242 -0.86 5.76 26.56
N SER A 243 -0.87 5.16 27.76
CA SER A 243 0.01 5.42 28.89
C SER A 243 1.13 4.38 29.05
N SER A 244 1.61 3.78 27.94
CA SER A 244 2.68 2.77 27.99
C SER A 244 3.96 3.31 28.63
N THR A 245 4.56 2.50 29.51
CA THR A 245 5.87 2.76 30.14
C THR A 245 6.98 1.92 29.53
N THR A 246 6.66 1.03 28.60
CA THR A 246 7.61 0.13 27.92
C THR A 246 7.94 0.60 26.51
N ARG A 247 7.00 1.32 25.85
CA ARG A 247 7.22 1.94 24.54
C ARG A 247 8.20 3.10 24.67
N THR A 248 9.19 3.15 23.76
CA THR A 248 10.14 4.26 23.69
C THR A 248 9.50 5.56 23.17
N GLN A 249 10.20 6.68 23.35
CA GLN A 249 9.75 7.95 22.80
C GLN A 249 9.73 7.93 21.27
N ASP A 250 10.70 7.31 20.63
CA ASP A 250 10.76 7.19 19.16
C ASP A 250 9.60 6.34 18.63
N GLU A 251 9.30 5.19 19.23
CA GLU A 251 8.12 4.39 18.88
C GLU A 251 6.79 5.15 19.08
N THR A 252 6.73 6.04 20.08
CA THR A 252 5.57 6.92 20.27
C THR A 252 5.43 7.93 19.14
N VAL A 253 6.54 8.52 18.70
CA VAL A 253 6.57 9.43 17.55
C VAL A 253 6.17 8.68 16.28
N ALA A 254 6.78 7.52 16.01
CA ALA A 254 6.46 6.70 14.84
C ALA A 254 4.98 6.27 14.82
N GLY A 255 4.43 5.81 15.97
CA GLY A 255 3.02 5.43 16.08
C GLY A 255 2.05 6.57 15.74
N LYS A 256 2.36 7.79 16.13
CA LYS A 256 1.58 8.99 15.79
C LYS A 256 1.79 9.43 14.34
N PHE A 257 3.03 9.45 13.89
CA PHE A 257 3.43 9.83 12.53
C PHE A 257 2.67 9.02 11.47
N TRP A 258 2.76 7.70 11.52
CA TRP A 258 2.09 6.82 10.57
C TRP A 258 0.55 6.77 10.73
N SER A 259 0.02 7.30 11.84
CA SER A 259 -1.43 7.46 12.04
C SER A 259 -1.99 8.77 11.52
N ALA A 260 -1.13 9.76 11.23
CA ALA A 260 -1.55 11.12 10.89
C ALA A 260 -1.99 11.26 9.42
N THR A 261 -1.35 10.55 8.50
CA THR A 261 -1.62 10.63 7.06
C THR A 261 -2.01 9.24 6.53
N PRO A 262 -2.99 9.14 5.61
CA PRO A 262 -3.31 7.86 4.98
C PRO A 262 -2.08 7.26 4.29
N VAL A 263 -1.82 5.98 4.54
CA VAL A 263 -0.60 5.30 4.09
C VAL A 263 -0.42 5.32 2.56
N TRP A 264 -1.50 5.23 1.79
CA TRP A 264 -1.46 5.35 0.32
C TRP A 264 -1.03 6.75 -0.14
N THR A 265 -1.45 7.81 0.55
CA THR A 265 -1.00 9.18 0.28
C THR A 265 0.49 9.32 0.55
N THR A 266 0.96 8.80 1.69
CA THR A 266 2.38 8.83 2.04
C THR A 266 3.25 8.17 0.98
N TRP A 267 2.87 6.98 0.50
CA TRP A 267 3.66 6.27 -0.51
C TRP A 267 3.61 6.92 -1.90
N ASN A 268 2.50 7.56 -2.26
CA ASN A 268 2.45 8.39 -3.46
C ASN A 268 3.37 9.60 -3.35
N GLN A 269 3.46 10.25 -2.19
CA GLN A 269 4.41 11.34 -1.95
C GLN A 269 5.87 10.88 -2.01
N VAL A 270 6.18 9.68 -1.51
CA VAL A 270 7.51 9.05 -1.69
C VAL A 270 7.82 8.85 -3.18
N ALA A 271 6.87 8.32 -3.96
CA ALA A 271 7.05 8.15 -5.39
C ALA A 271 7.27 9.49 -6.12
N GLN A 272 6.49 10.54 -5.78
CA GLN A 272 6.69 11.89 -6.32
C GLN A 272 8.11 12.40 -6.05
N GLN A 273 8.62 12.22 -4.83
CA GLN A 273 9.98 12.61 -4.49
C GLN A 273 11.00 11.84 -5.31
N LEU A 274 10.89 10.51 -5.40
CA LEU A 274 11.84 9.67 -6.13
C LEU A 274 11.86 9.97 -7.64
N VAL A 275 10.69 10.17 -8.25
CA VAL A 275 10.55 10.55 -9.65
C VAL A 275 11.20 11.93 -9.91
N ALA A 276 10.96 12.91 -9.03
CA ALA A 276 11.52 14.25 -9.14
C ALA A 276 13.05 14.24 -8.95
N ASP A 277 13.56 13.57 -7.91
CA ASP A 277 15.00 13.51 -7.58
C ASP A 277 15.82 12.84 -8.68
N ARG A 278 15.22 11.92 -9.44
CA ARG A 278 15.86 11.23 -10.56
C ARG A 278 15.63 11.92 -11.91
N HIS A 279 14.90 13.06 -11.95
CA HIS A 279 14.52 13.72 -13.20
C HIS A 279 13.93 12.73 -14.20
N ALA A 280 13.05 11.84 -13.73
CA ALA A 280 12.52 10.76 -14.53
C ALA A 280 11.79 11.29 -15.77
N SER A 281 11.95 10.62 -16.91
CA SER A 281 11.16 10.88 -18.10
C SER A 281 9.68 10.58 -17.88
N LEU A 282 8.81 11.08 -18.76
CA LEU A 282 7.38 10.78 -18.72
C LEU A 282 7.11 9.27 -18.63
N ARG A 283 7.78 8.48 -19.48
CA ARG A 283 7.62 7.01 -19.49
C ARG A 283 8.01 6.40 -18.14
N GLN A 284 9.18 6.76 -17.60
CA GLN A 284 9.63 6.23 -16.31
C GLN A 284 8.68 6.60 -15.18
N ALA A 285 8.14 7.82 -15.19
CA ALA A 285 7.17 8.25 -14.19
C ALA A 285 5.86 7.45 -14.29
N THR A 286 5.31 7.27 -15.50
CA THR A 286 4.10 6.46 -15.69
C THR A 286 4.31 5.00 -15.33
N ASP A 287 5.48 4.40 -15.61
CA ASP A 287 5.82 3.04 -15.19
C ASP A 287 5.83 2.91 -13.65
N VAL A 288 6.49 3.85 -12.97
CA VAL A 288 6.60 3.86 -11.50
C VAL A 288 5.23 4.00 -10.82
N PHE A 289 4.44 4.99 -11.24
CA PHE A 289 3.15 5.25 -10.61
C PHE A 289 2.12 4.17 -10.94
N ALA A 290 2.13 3.61 -12.16
CA ALA A 290 1.26 2.49 -12.49
C ALA A 290 1.58 1.26 -11.65
N ALA A 291 2.87 0.90 -11.51
CA ALA A 291 3.28 -0.22 -10.68
C ALA A 291 2.90 -0.02 -9.19
N LEU A 292 3.11 1.18 -8.66
CA LEU A 292 2.74 1.54 -7.29
C LEU A 292 1.23 1.40 -7.07
N ASP A 293 0.45 2.13 -7.86
CA ASP A 293 -0.96 2.33 -7.54
C ASP A 293 -1.85 1.15 -7.92
N LEU A 294 -1.48 0.38 -8.95
CA LEU A 294 -2.12 -0.91 -9.23
C LEU A 294 -1.82 -1.91 -8.10
N SER A 295 -0.58 -1.92 -7.57
CA SER A 295 -0.23 -2.76 -6.42
C SER A 295 -1.03 -2.37 -5.18
N LEU A 296 -1.17 -1.07 -4.88
CA LEU A 296 -1.94 -0.58 -3.74
C LEU A 296 -3.43 -0.91 -3.87
N ALA A 297 -4.01 -0.76 -5.06
CA ALA A 297 -5.43 -1.04 -5.29
C ALA A 297 -5.75 -2.53 -5.14
N ASP A 298 -4.98 -3.40 -5.76
CA ASP A 298 -5.20 -4.85 -5.68
C ASP A 298 -4.90 -5.40 -4.29
N THR A 299 -3.84 -4.89 -3.62
CA THR A 299 -3.59 -5.21 -2.21
C THR A 299 -4.78 -4.81 -1.32
N THR A 300 -5.38 -3.65 -1.56
CA THR A 300 -6.53 -3.18 -0.78
C THR A 300 -7.76 -4.09 -0.98
N ILE A 301 -8.02 -4.54 -2.20
CA ILE A 301 -9.13 -5.45 -2.51
C ILE A 301 -8.92 -6.80 -1.82
N ALA A 302 -7.74 -7.41 -1.99
CA ALA A 302 -7.40 -8.69 -1.36
C ALA A 302 -7.38 -8.62 0.17
N MET A 303 -6.87 -7.51 0.71
CA MET A 303 -6.84 -7.28 2.16
C MET A 303 -8.25 -7.18 2.76
N TYR A 304 -9.17 -6.44 2.14
CA TYR A 304 -10.53 -6.34 2.67
C TYR A 304 -11.33 -7.63 2.49
N ASP A 305 -11.06 -8.42 1.45
CA ASP A 305 -11.60 -9.77 1.35
C ASP A 305 -11.16 -10.62 2.56
N ALA A 306 -9.86 -10.67 2.84
CA ALA A 306 -9.32 -11.41 3.98
C ALA A 306 -9.87 -10.89 5.32
N LYS A 307 -9.88 -9.58 5.54
CA LYS A 307 -10.40 -8.97 6.77
C LYS A 307 -11.83 -9.40 7.09
N TYR A 308 -12.71 -9.38 6.09
CA TYR A 308 -14.11 -9.71 6.27
C TYR A 308 -14.43 -11.21 6.13
N GLN A 309 -13.45 -12.04 5.80
CA GLN A 309 -13.54 -13.50 5.93
C GLN A 309 -13.11 -13.97 7.33
N GLU A 310 -11.98 -13.46 7.82
CA GLU A 310 -11.41 -13.90 9.11
C GLU A 310 -12.07 -13.20 10.32
N HIS A 311 -12.63 -12.01 10.16
CA HIS A 311 -13.37 -11.25 11.19
C HIS A 311 -12.62 -11.08 12.52
N VAL A 312 -11.28 -10.95 12.50
CA VAL A 312 -10.48 -10.88 13.72
C VAL A 312 -10.72 -9.57 14.48
N TRP A 313 -11.05 -9.71 15.77
CA TRP A 313 -11.24 -8.55 16.65
C TRP A 313 -9.99 -7.67 16.76
N ARG A 314 -10.21 -6.40 17.09
CA ARG A 314 -9.10 -5.45 17.30
C ARG A 314 -8.46 -5.63 18.66
N PRO A 315 -7.15 -5.28 18.84
CA PRO A 315 -6.45 -5.40 20.12
C PRO A 315 -7.18 -4.75 21.30
N VAL A 316 -7.82 -3.59 21.10
CA VAL A 316 -8.61 -2.95 22.17
C VAL A 316 -9.72 -3.85 22.69
N THR A 317 -10.46 -4.51 21.81
CA THR A 317 -11.51 -5.45 22.17
C THR A 317 -10.91 -6.71 22.83
N ALA A 318 -9.86 -7.26 22.21
CA ALA A 318 -9.19 -8.46 22.70
C ALA A 318 -8.60 -8.27 24.11
N ILE A 319 -8.00 -7.11 24.39
CA ILE A 319 -7.40 -6.80 25.68
C ILE A 319 -8.48 -6.50 26.73
N GLN A 320 -9.48 -5.68 26.40
CA GLN A 320 -10.55 -5.35 27.35
C GLN A 320 -11.38 -6.57 27.73
N LEU A 321 -11.62 -7.49 26.78
CA LEU A 321 -12.37 -8.72 26.99
C LEU A 321 -11.48 -9.96 27.20
N GLY A 322 -10.18 -9.79 27.46
CA GLY A 322 -9.20 -10.89 27.51
C GLY A 322 -9.57 -12.05 28.44
N ALA A 323 -10.27 -11.76 29.54
CA ALA A 323 -10.78 -12.81 30.43
C ALA A 323 -11.75 -13.78 29.75
N THR A 324 -12.36 -13.42 28.63
CA THR A 324 -13.29 -14.27 27.88
C THR A 324 -12.60 -15.11 26.79
N ALA A 325 -11.31 -14.89 26.53
CA ALA A 325 -10.55 -15.57 25.47
C ALA A 325 -10.32 -17.07 25.75
N GLY A 326 -10.54 -17.53 26.98
CA GLY A 326 -10.29 -18.92 27.37
C GLY A 326 -8.80 -19.29 27.35
N ASN A 327 -7.91 -18.30 27.36
CA ASN A 327 -6.45 -18.45 27.33
C ASN A 327 -5.86 -17.93 28.64
N PRO A 328 -5.21 -18.77 29.48
CA PRO A 328 -4.68 -18.37 30.80
C PRO A 328 -3.53 -17.33 30.66
N ASP A 329 -2.87 -17.27 29.51
CA ASP A 329 -1.77 -16.32 29.25
C ASP A 329 -2.27 -14.92 28.83
N ILE A 330 -3.60 -14.74 28.67
CA ILE A 330 -4.23 -13.47 28.34
C ILE A 330 -4.96 -12.92 29.59
N VAL A 331 -4.33 -11.99 30.26
CA VAL A 331 -4.97 -11.25 31.36
C VAL A 331 -5.69 -10.02 30.79
N GLY A 332 -7.01 -9.97 30.92
CA GLY A 332 -7.83 -8.84 30.48
C GLY A 332 -7.50 -7.54 31.23
N ASP A 333 -7.71 -6.41 30.55
CA ASP A 333 -7.62 -5.06 31.14
C ASP A 333 -8.75 -4.19 30.60
N PRO A 334 -9.89 -4.08 31.28
CA PRO A 334 -11.04 -3.29 30.83
C PRO A 334 -10.76 -1.79 30.68
N THR A 335 -9.65 -1.29 31.23
CA THR A 335 -9.26 0.13 31.18
C THR A 335 -8.24 0.44 30.08
N TRP A 336 -7.78 -0.58 29.35
CA TRP A 336 -6.79 -0.40 28.31
C TRP A 336 -7.32 0.40 27.12
N ASN A 337 -6.57 1.41 26.71
CA ASN A 337 -6.85 2.20 25.51
C ASN A 337 -5.63 2.25 24.61
N PRO A 338 -5.81 2.24 23.29
CA PRO A 338 -4.70 2.39 22.33
C PRO A 338 -4.17 3.82 22.31
N LEU A 339 -2.92 3.99 21.85
CA LEU A 339 -2.29 5.30 21.68
C LEU A 339 -3.06 6.18 20.66
N THR A 340 -3.60 5.57 19.62
CA THR A 340 -4.36 6.28 18.57
C THR A 340 -5.71 5.60 18.35
N PRO A 341 -6.72 6.32 17.80
CA PRO A 341 -8.05 5.76 17.55
C PRO A 341 -8.01 4.52 16.67
N THR A 342 -8.82 3.52 17.00
CA THR A 342 -8.89 2.26 16.26
C THR A 342 -9.69 2.42 14.97
N ALA A 343 -9.17 1.87 13.87
CA ALA A 343 -9.87 1.84 12.59
C ALA A 343 -11.11 0.94 12.63
N ALA A 344 -12.13 1.30 11.85
CA ALA A 344 -13.43 0.65 11.84
C ALA A 344 -13.49 -0.54 10.87
N ASP A 345 -12.56 -1.48 11.00
CA ASP A 345 -12.51 -2.72 10.23
C ASP A 345 -11.83 -3.84 11.05
N PRO A 346 -11.94 -5.12 10.65
CA PRO A 346 -11.26 -6.22 11.34
C PRO A 346 -9.74 -6.07 11.38
N SER A 347 -9.08 -6.73 12.34
CA SER A 347 -7.65 -6.53 12.59
C SER A 347 -6.78 -7.12 11.50
N ASP A 348 -6.94 -8.39 11.19
CA ASP A 348 -6.06 -9.17 10.31
C ASP A 348 -6.56 -9.18 8.84
N PRO A 349 -5.66 -8.98 7.87
CA PRO A 349 -4.27 -8.52 7.93
C PRO A 349 -4.14 -7.02 8.19
N GLY A 350 -2.95 -6.58 8.64
CA GLY A 350 -2.67 -5.18 8.95
C GLY A 350 -2.57 -4.30 7.71
N ALA A 351 -3.42 -3.27 7.59
CA ALA A 351 -3.50 -2.44 6.39
C ALA A 351 -2.21 -1.64 6.10
N HIS A 352 -1.61 -1.00 7.11
CA HIS A 352 -0.36 -0.27 6.92
C HIS A 352 0.77 -1.21 6.48
N SER A 353 0.83 -2.42 7.03
CA SER A 353 1.82 -3.42 6.66
C SER A 353 1.64 -3.89 5.22
N ALA A 354 0.40 -4.18 4.81
CA ALA A 354 0.10 -4.66 3.46
C ALA A 354 0.38 -3.60 2.40
N LEU A 355 -0.13 -2.40 2.59
CA LEU A 355 0.05 -1.32 1.62
C LEU A 355 1.49 -0.81 1.57
N SER A 356 2.18 -0.72 2.72
CA SER A 356 3.58 -0.28 2.72
C SER A 356 4.51 -1.31 2.10
N GLU A 357 4.31 -2.59 2.36
CA GLU A 357 5.10 -3.65 1.72
C GLU A 357 4.87 -3.69 0.21
N ALA A 358 3.60 -3.54 -0.23
CA ALA A 358 3.30 -3.46 -1.66
C ALA A 358 3.99 -2.26 -2.32
N ALA A 359 3.91 -1.09 -1.70
CA ALA A 359 4.55 0.13 -2.20
C ALA A 359 6.08 0.01 -2.23
N ALA A 360 6.69 -0.45 -1.14
CA ALA A 360 8.14 -0.63 -1.07
C ALA A 360 8.63 -1.65 -2.09
N THR A 361 7.92 -2.78 -2.27
CA THR A 361 8.24 -3.79 -3.29
C THR A 361 8.15 -3.19 -4.69
N ALA A 362 7.08 -2.46 -5.01
CA ALA A 362 6.91 -1.82 -6.31
C ALA A 362 8.02 -0.78 -6.58
N LEU A 363 8.28 0.13 -5.65
CA LEU A 363 9.28 1.18 -5.83
C LEU A 363 10.72 0.63 -5.86
N THR A 364 11.01 -0.41 -5.08
CA THR A 364 12.33 -1.05 -5.07
C THR A 364 12.71 -1.63 -6.43
N ALA A 365 11.74 -2.08 -7.24
CA ALA A 365 11.99 -2.57 -8.59
C ALA A 365 12.61 -1.49 -9.51
N PHE A 366 12.33 -0.22 -9.26
CA PHE A 366 12.85 0.91 -10.05
C PHE A 366 14.08 1.58 -9.42
N TYR A 367 14.15 1.63 -8.09
CA TYR A 367 15.14 2.43 -7.37
C TYR A 367 16.17 1.61 -6.60
N GLY A 368 15.95 0.29 -6.47
CA GLY A 368 16.84 -0.60 -5.73
C GLY A 368 16.59 -0.61 -4.22
N ASN A 369 17.22 -1.56 -3.53
CA ASN A 369 17.02 -1.83 -2.10
C ASN A 369 17.59 -0.73 -1.17
N HIS A 370 18.59 0.00 -1.63
CA HIS A 370 19.34 0.99 -0.83
C HIS A 370 19.00 2.43 -1.27
N GLN A 371 17.74 2.69 -1.51
CA GLN A 371 17.25 4.05 -1.81
C GLN A 371 16.87 4.76 -0.52
N PRO A 372 17.69 5.68 0.00
CA PRO A 372 17.32 6.48 1.17
C PRO A 372 16.09 7.34 0.89
N VAL A 373 15.22 7.45 1.88
CA VAL A 373 14.02 8.29 1.80
C VAL A 373 13.82 9.06 3.09
N ALA A 374 13.33 10.30 2.95
CA ALA A 374 12.89 11.14 4.06
C ALA A 374 11.41 11.45 3.88
N ILE A 375 10.59 11.01 4.82
CA ILE A 375 9.14 11.12 4.76
C ILE A 375 8.68 12.13 5.79
N THR A 376 7.93 13.15 5.35
CA THR A 376 7.32 14.14 6.24
C THR A 376 5.81 13.92 6.27
N ALA A 377 5.23 13.80 7.46
CA ALA A 377 3.78 13.63 7.58
C ALA A 377 3.06 14.90 7.17
N THR A 378 2.13 14.82 6.22
CA THR A 378 1.35 15.97 5.75
C THR A 378 0.53 16.61 6.88
N ALA A 379 0.00 15.80 7.79
CA ALA A 379 -0.81 16.24 8.93
C ALA A 379 0.04 16.75 10.13
N ASP A 380 1.36 16.45 10.13
CA ASP A 380 2.31 16.96 11.13
C ASP A 380 3.63 17.35 10.43
N PRO A 381 3.67 18.48 9.73
CA PRO A 381 4.81 18.87 8.89
C PRO A 381 6.09 19.19 9.69
N GLY A 382 6.02 19.22 11.01
CA GLY A 382 7.19 19.35 11.90
C GLY A 382 7.95 18.02 12.13
N VAL A 383 7.42 16.89 11.70
CA VAL A 383 8.02 15.58 11.93
C VAL A 383 8.43 14.95 10.61
N THR A 384 9.73 14.66 10.46
CA THR A 384 10.29 13.90 9.33
C THR A 384 10.98 12.65 9.86
N ARG A 385 10.72 11.52 9.19
CA ARG A 385 11.41 10.25 9.46
C ARG A 385 12.27 9.87 8.26
N SER A 386 13.52 9.49 8.55
CA SER A 386 14.51 9.14 7.51
C SER A 386 14.87 7.66 7.60
N PHE A 387 14.98 7.02 6.44
CA PHE A 387 15.25 5.60 6.31
C PHE A 387 16.34 5.34 5.28
N ASP A 388 17.17 4.34 5.53
CA ASP A 388 18.24 3.93 4.60
C ASP A 388 17.72 3.17 3.37
N GLY A 389 16.43 2.83 3.36
CA GLY A 389 15.78 2.14 2.26
C GLY A 389 14.27 2.05 2.41
N LEU A 390 13.60 1.77 1.29
CA LEU A 390 12.14 1.66 1.21
C LEU A 390 11.56 0.56 2.11
N ALA A 391 12.26 -0.58 2.20
CA ALA A 391 11.85 -1.69 3.06
C ALA A 391 11.85 -1.32 4.55
N ALA A 392 12.85 -0.53 5.01
CA ALA A 392 12.89 -0.06 6.38
C ALA A 392 11.73 0.89 6.70
N ALA A 393 11.36 1.76 5.75
CA ALA A 393 10.19 2.63 5.89
C ALA A 393 8.88 1.82 5.95
N ALA A 394 8.75 0.78 5.13
CA ALA A 394 7.57 -0.10 5.12
C ALA A 394 7.44 -0.91 6.41
N ASP A 395 8.55 -1.44 6.92
CA ASP A 395 8.56 -2.18 8.17
C ASP A 395 8.15 -1.29 9.35
N GLU A 396 8.73 -0.08 9.45
CA GLU A 396 8.33 0.87 10.48
C GLU A 396 6.84 1.26 10.37
N ALA A 397 6.33 1.48 9.16
CA ALA A 397 4.92 1.78 8.95
C ALA A 397 4.01 0.68 9.52
N GLY A 398 4.38 -0.58 9.32
CA GLY A 398 3.69 -1.74 9.89
C GLY A 398 3.85 -1.84 11.41
N LEU A 399 5.07 -1.78 11.92
CA LEU A 399 5.37 -1.85 13.36
C LEU A 399 4.75 -0.70 14.15
N SER A 400 4.64 0.47 13.54
CA SER A 400 3.99 1.64 14.13
C SER A 400 2.57 1.34 14.63
N ARG A 401 1.90 0.36 13.98
CA ARG A 401 0.53 -0.02 14.35
C ARG A 401 0.48 -0.87 15.61
N ILE A 402 1.54 -1.63 15.91
CA ILE A 402 1.72 -2.32 17.19
C ILE A 402 1.93 -1.26 18.28
N TRP A 403 2.83 -0.33 18.06
CA TRP A 403 3.11 0.78 18.99
C TRP A 403 1.92 1.71 19.20
N ALA A 404 1.07 1.85 18.18
CA ALA A 404 -0.17 2.63 18.28
C ALA A 404 -1.35 1.84 18.90
N GLY A 405 -1.20 0.53 19.14
CA GLY A 405 -2.25 -0.31 19.73
C GLY A 405 -3.33 -0.76 18.75
N GLN A 406 -3.04 -0.76 17.45
CA GLN A 406 -4.00 -0.99 16.38
C GLN A 406 -4.01 -2.43 15.86
N HIS A 407 -2.86 -3.07 15.83
CA HIS A 407 -2.62 -4.38 15.23
C HIS A 407 -1.68 -5.23 16.10
N THR A 408 -1.75 -6.54 15.94
CA THR A 408 -0.78 -7.49 16.50
C THR A 408 0.38 -7.71 15.51
N ARG A 409 1.44 -8.38 15.97
CA ARG A 409 2.53 -8.83 15.10
C ARG A 409 2.07 -9.86 14.06
N ILE A 410 1.03 -10.62 14.37
CA ILE A 410 0.39 -11.55 13.43
C ILE A 410 -0.19 -10.78 12.26
N ASP A 411 -1.00 -9.75 12.54
CA ASP A 411 -1.61 -8.89 11.51
C ASP A 411 -0.55 -8.20 10.65
N HIS A 412 0.56 -7.76 11.28
CA HIS A 412 1.69 -7.13 10.59
C HIS A 412 2.33 -8.09 9.58
N GLN A 413 2.68 -9.31 10.02
CA GLN A 413 3.31 -10.32 9.16
C GLN A 413 2.39 -10.77 8.02
N ALA A 414 1.11 -10.99 8.30
CA ALA A 414 0.12 -11.32 7.28
C ALA A 414 -0.01 -10.20 6.24
N GLY A 415 -0.02 -8.95 6.68
CA GLY A 415 -0.03 -7.78 5.79
C GLY A 415 1.20 -7.73 4.90
N GLN A 416 2.41 -7.86 5.44
CA GLN A 416 3.65 -7.89 4.66
C GLN A 416 3.63 -9.01 3.61
N GLN A 417 3.22 -10.21 4.01
CA GLN A 417 3.12 -11.34 3.07
C GLN A 417 2.20 -11.00 1.89
N LEU A 418 1.00 -10.48 2.17
CA LEU A 418 0.02 -10.15 1.14
C LEU A 418 0.53 -9.07 0.20
N GLY A 419 0.98 -7.93 0.74
CA GLY A 419 1.44 -6.78 -0.04
C GLY A 419 2.60 -7.14 -0.97
N GLY A 420 3.59 -7.87 -0.45
CA GLY A 420 4.73 -8.32 -1.25
C GLY A 420 4.35 -9.30 -2.37
N GLN A 421 3.38 -10.19 -2.15
CA GLN A 421 2.90 -11.12 -3.18
C GLN A 421 2.16 -10.39 -4.30
N VAL A 422 1.26 -9.48 -3.94
CA VAL A 422 0.49 -8.68 -4.91
C VAL A 422 1.41 -7.80 -5.76
N ALA A 423 2.32 -7.06 -5.14
CA ALA A 423 3.23 -6.17 -5.88
C ALA A 423 4.14 -6.93 -6.85
N ARG A 424 4.65 -8.11 -6.47
CA ARG A 424 5.45 -8.94 -7.38
C ARG A 424 4.66 -9.43 -8.60
N LEU A 425 3.37 -9.76 -8.44
CA LEU A 425 2.50 -10.11 -9.55
C LEU A 425 2.31 -8.90 -10.49
N VAL A 426 1.94 -7.75 -9.93
CA VAL A 426 1.73 -6.51 -10.70
C VAL A 426 2.97 -6.13 -11.51
N LEU A 427 4.16 -6.20 -10.90
CA LEU A 427 5.44 -5.96 -11.58
C LEU A 427 5.68 -6.97 -12.70
N GLY A 428 5.35 -8.25 -12.49
CA GLY A 428 5.47 -9.28 -13.51
C GLY A 428 4.58 -9.00 -14.73
N ASP A 429 3.33 -8.59 -14.50
CA ASP A 429 2.37 -8.31 -15.57
C ASP A 429 2.69 -7.06 -16.37
N LEU A 430 3.17 -5.98 -15.71
CA LEU A 430 3.54 -4.73 -16.38
C LEU A 430 4.87 -4.81 -17.15
N HIS A 431 5.76 -5.76 -16.81
CA HIS A 431 7.10 -5.84 -17.39
C HIS A 431 7.34 -7.13 -18.19
N GLN A 432 6.31 -7.91 -18.50
CA GLN A 432 6.49 -9.06 -19.39
C GLN A 432 6.91 -8.61 -20.79
N PRO A 433 7.90 -9.28 -21.43
CA PRO A 433 8.21 -8.99 -22.82
C PRO A 433 6.96 -9.22 -23.67
N THR A 434 6.62 -8.27 -24.54
CA THR A 434 5.58 -8.47 -25.55
C THR A 434 6.00 -9.67 -26.39
N THR A 435 5.31 -10.82 -26.21
CA THR A 435 5.42 -11.94 -27.15
C THR A 435 4.79 -11.48 -28.45
N GLY A 436 5.65 -11.03 -29.39
CA GLY A 436 5.28 -10.64 -30.75
C GLY A 436 4.81 -11.83 -31.58
#